data_a1d0837e09765418be56df497682fb18
#
_entry.id   a1d0837e09765418be56df497682fb18
#
_cell.length_a   1.000
_cell.length_b   1.000
_cell.length_c   1.000
_cell.angle_alpha   90.00
_cell.angle_beta   90.00
_cell.angle_gamma   90.00
#
_symmetry.space_group_name_H-M   'P 1'
#
loop_
_entity.id
_entity.type
_entity.pdbx_description
1 polymer ?
#
loop_
_entity_poly.entity_id
_entity_poly.type
_entity_poly.pdbx_seq_one_letter_code
_entity_poly.pdbx_strand_id
1 'polypeptide(L)'
;MSVEIRIRPSLFAIEHALRASPLWQSSVPDEAAFASQEPFFIDTMTPEQWLQWVFLPRMHALLDSGAPLPARLAILPYFEVAFEGRSDDVGELLTQLRVLDALFEE
;
A
#
# COMPACT_ATOMS: atom_id res chain seq x y z
N MET A 1 16.00 -13.00 -13.18
CA MET A 1 15.56 -11.61 -13.10
C MET A 1 15.13 -11.24 -11.71
N SER A 2 15.52 -10.06 -11.28
CA SER A 2 15.18 -9.59 -9.95
C SER A 2 13.69 -9.30 -9.86
N VAL A 3 13.06 -9.68 -8.74
CA VAL A 3 11.66 -9.37 -8.47
C VAL A 3 11.44 -7.86 -8.35
N GLU A 4 12.51 -7.12 -8.03
CA GLU A 4 12.46 -5.66 -7.89
C GLU A 4 12.01 -4.97 -9.17
N ILE A 5 12.35 -5.54 -10.33
CA ILE A 5 11.92 -5.00 -11.62
C ILE A 5 10.39 -5.03 -11.75
N ARG A 6 9.77 -6.00 -11.09
CA ARG A 6 8.32 -6.18 -11.14
C ARG A 6 7.58 -5.41 -10.03
N ILE A 7 8.30 -5.06 -8.97
CA ILE A 7 7.69 -4.39 -7.81
C ILE A 7 7.32 -2.95 -8.15
N ARG A 8 8.20 -2.17 -8.75
CA ARG A 8 7.90 -0.76 -9.04
C ARG A 8 6.66 -0.58 -9.92
N PRO A 9 6.51 -1.31 -11.03
CA PRO A 9 5.27 -1.20 -11.81
C PRO A 9 4.03 -1.58 -11.00
N SER A 10 4.16 -2.55 -10.10
CA SER A 10 3.05 -2.94 -9.23
C SER A 10 2.67 -1.82 -8.26
N LEU A 11 3.66 -1.11 -7.70
CA LEU A 11 3.41 0.03 -6.84
C LEU A 11 2.68 1.15 -7.59
N PHE A 12 3.08 1.42 -8.84
CA PHE A 12 2.39 2.41 -9.65
C PHE A 12 0.96 1.99 -9.99
N ALA A 13 0.73 0.69 -10.21
CA ALA A 13 -0.61 0.20 -10.48
C ALA A 13 -1.52 0.37 -9.25
N ILE A 14 -0.97 0.15 -8.06
CA ILE A 14 -1.70 0.40 -6.82
C ILE A 14 -2.04 1.87 -6.68
N GLU A 15 -1.07 2.74 -6.92
CA GLU A 15 -1.29 4.18 -6.85
C GLU A 15 -2.36 4.62 -7.84
N HIS A 16 -2.29 4.11 -9.07
CA HIS A 16 -3.28 4.43 -10.10
C HIS A 16 -4.69 4.01 -9.67
N ALA A 17 -4.83 2.80 -9.14
CA ALA A 17 -6.12 2.31 -8.67
C ALA A 17 -6.65 3.15 -7.50
N LEU A 18 -5.75 3.55 -6.61
CA LEU A 18 -6.12 4.37 -5.46
C LEU A 18 -6.57 5.77 -5.91
N ARG A 19 -5.86 6.38 -6.85
CA ARG A 19 -6.23 7.69 -7.39
C ARG A 19 -7.58 7.66 -8.10
N ALA A 20 -7.90 6.54 -8.74
CA ALA A 20 -9.17 6.37 -9.44
C ALA A 20 -10.33 6.10 -8.49
N SER A 21 -10.06 5.81 -7.23
CA SER A 21 -11.08 5.54 -6.22
C SER A 21 -11.41 6.81 -5.44
N PRO A 22 -12.55 6.84 -4.74
CA PRO A 22 -12.87 7.98 -3.87
C PRO A 22 -11.99 8.07 -2.62
N LEU A 23 -11.07 7.14 -2.43
CA LEU A 23 -10.23 7.09 -1.23
C LEU A 23 -8.98 7.97 -1.31
N TRP A 24 -8.58 8.39 -2.52
CA TRP A 24 -7.39 9.22 -2.68
C TRP A 24 -7.58 10.56 -1.98
N GLN A 25 -6.58 10.97 -1.19
CA GLN A 25 -6.64 12.21 -0.43
C GLN A 25 -5.69 13.25 -1.00
N SER A 26 -6.15 14.50 -1.04
CA SER A 26 -5.34 15.62 -1.53
C SER A 26 -4.57 16.32 -0.42
N SER A 27 -4.86 15.99 0.83
CA SER A 27 -4.21 16.63 1.99
C SER A 27 -3.52 15.60 2.85
N VAL A 28 -2.28 15.90 3.24
CA VAL A 28 -1.51 15.00 4.08
C VAL A 28 -2.10 14.95 5.50
N PRO A 29 -2.11 13.77 6.15
CA PRO A 29 -2.54 13.67 7.55
C PRO A 29 -1.66 14.50 8.48
N ASP A 30 -2.15 14.77 9.69
CA ASP A 30 -1.39 15.48 10.71
C ASP A 30 -0.06 14.77 10.97
N GLU A 31 0.97 15.57 11.26
CA GLU A 31 2.30 15.04 11.55
C GLU A 31 2.26 13.99 12.65
N ALA A 32 1.44 14.21 13.68
CA ALA A 32 1.32 13.28 14.80
C ALA A 32 0.85 11.88 14.37
N ALA A 33 0.09 11.79 13.28
CA ALA A 33 -0.41 10.51 12.79
C ALA A 33 0.74 9.61 12.31
N PHE A 34 1.85 10.21 11.88
CA PHE A 34 3.02 9.45 11.42
C PHE A 34 3.88 8.92 12.56
N ALA A 35 3.59 9.29 13.80
CA ALA A 35 4.36 8.85 14.96
C ALA A 35 3.88 7.50 15.52
N SER A 36 2.87 6.90 14.92
CA SER A 36 2.34 5.62 15.39
C SER A 36 3.39 4.52 15.32
N GLN A 37 3.36 3.63 16.30
CA GLN A 37 4.19 2.43 16.33
C GLN A 37 3.35 1.17 16.12
N GLU A 38 2.05 1.33 15.87
CA GLU A 38 1.17 0.19 15.65
C GLU A 38 1.23 -0.27 14.20
N PRO A 39 1.00 -1.56 13.94
CA PRO A 39 0.95 -2.05 12.56
C PRO A 39 -0.04 -1.25 11.73
N PHE A 40 0.35 -0.90 10.49
CA PHE A 40 -0.50 -0.14 9.57
C PHE A 40 -0.92 1.23 10.14
N PHE A 41 -0.27 1.68 11.21
CA PHE A 41 -0.66 2.92 11.91
C PHE A 41 -2.16 2.91 12.23
N ILE A 42 -2.66 1.74 12.63
CA ILE A 42 -4.10 1.48 12.76
C ILE A 42 -4.78 2.40 13.77
N ASP A 43 -4.02 2.91 14.75
CA ASP A 43 -4.54 3.81 15.79
C ASP A 43 -4.64 5.27 15.34
N THR A 44 -3.96 5.65 14.26
CA THR A 44 -3.89 7.05 13.83
C THR A 44 -4.29 7.28 12.38
N MET A 45 -4.37 6.25 11.56
CA MET A 45 -4.68 6.36 10.14
C MET A 45 -5.72 5.34 9.69
N THR A 46 -6.50 5.72 8.68
CA THR A 46 -7.32 4.74 7.98
C THR A 46 -6.41 3.88 7.10
N PRO A 47 -6.87 2.69 6.67
CA PRO A 47 -6.05 1.83 5.80
C PRO A 47 -5.59 2.56 4.54
N GLU A 48 -6.47 3.30 3.89
CA GLU A 48 -6.12 4.02 2.66
C GLU A 48 -5.13 5.16 2.91
N GLN A 49 -5.18 5.81 4.09
CA GLN A 49 -4.20 6.82 4.46
C GLN A 49 -2.81 6.19 4.62
N TRP A 50 -2.74 5.06 5.30
CA TRP A 50 -1.48 4.35 5.47
C TRP A 50 -0.90 3.94 4.13
N LEU A 51 -1.74 3.43 3.23
CA LEU A 51 -1.30 2.99 1.91
C LEU A 51 -0.72 4.16 1.12
N GLN A 52 -1.44 5.27 1.06
CA GLN A 52 -1.07 6.43 0.25
C GLN A 52 0.13 7.19 0.81
N TRP A 53 0.17 7.39 2.12
CA TRP A 53 1.11 8.32 2.75
C TRP A 53 2.31 7.63 3.40
N VAL A 54 2.21 6.35 3.71
CA VAL A 54 3.29 5.61 4.38
C VAL A 54 3.85 4.51 3.49
N PHE A 55 3.02 3.57 3.09
CA PHE A 55 3.48 2.36 2.41
C PHE A 55 4.09 2.65 1.04
N LEU A 56 3.33 3.31 0.16
CA LEU A 56 3.82 3.56 -1.20
C LEU A 56 5.08 4.42 -1.22
N PRO A 57 5.15 5.55 -0.49
CA PRO A 57 6.39 6.33 -0.46
C PRO A 57 7.56 5.55 0.10
N ARG A 58 7.34 4.76 1.15
CA ARG A 58 8.41 3.98 1.78
C ARG A 58 8.98 2.94 0.83
N MET A 59 8.10 2.24 0.11
CA MET A 59 8.54 1.22 -0.84
C MET A 59 9.33 1.83 -2.00
N HIS A 60 8.87 2.96 -2.54
CA HIS A 60 9.63 3.66 -3.58
C HIS A 60 10.99 4.12 -3.07
N ALA A 61 11.04 4.61 -1.84
CA ALA A 61 12.31 5.05 -1.26
C ALA A 61 13.29 3.89 -1.09
N LEU A 62 12.81 2.73 -0.68
CA LEU A 62 13.66 1.54 -0.56
C LEU A 62 14.23 1.13 -1.91
N LEU A 63 13.40 1.15 -2.96
CA LEU A 63 13.86 0.83 -4.31
C LEU A 63 14.88 1.86 -4.82
N ASP A 64 14.62 3.13 -4.58
CA ASP A 64 15.51 4.20 -5.03
C ASP A 64 16.87 4.17 -4.37
N SER A 65 16.92 3.76 -3.10
CA SER A 65 18.18 3.73 -2.33
C SER A 65 18.92 2.41 -2.45
N GLY A 66 18.31 1.41 -3.07
CA GLY A 66 18.89 0.07 -3.13
C GLY A 66 18.88 -0.66 -1.78
N ALA A 67 18.09 -0.16 -0.83
CA ALA A 67 18.00 -0.78 0.49
C ALA A 67 17.29 -2.13 0.41
N PRO A 68 17.55 -3.03 1.37
CA PRO A 68 16.86 -4.33 1.37
C PRO A 68 15.33 -4.17 1.48
N LEU A 69 14.61 -4.93 0.67
CA LEU A 69 13.16 -4.97 0.72
C LEU A 69 12.73 -5.95 1.81
N PRO A 70 11.48 -5.83 2.31
CA PRO A 70 10.98 -6.82 3.26
C PRO A 70 11.09 -8.23 2.67
N ALA A 71 11.41 -9.21 3.51
CA ALA A 71 11.50 -10.59 3.06
C ALA A 71 10.13 -11.15 2.70
N ARG A 72 9.10 -10.66 3.37
CA ARG A 72 7.71 -11.06 3.13
C ARG A 72 6.80 -9.86 3.18
N LEU A 73 5.73 -9.94 2.42
CA LEU A 73 4.71 -8.92 2.42
C LEU A 73 3.36 -9.60 2.29
N ALA A 74 2.43 -9.26 3.17
CA ALA A 74 1.09 -9.84 3.14
C ALA A 74 0.10 -8.78 3.62
N ILE A 75 -0.12 -7.75 2.79
CA ILE A 75 -1.01 -6.65 3.15
C ILE A 75 -2.44 -6.84 2.67
N LEU A 76 -2.66 -7.70 1.66
CA LEU A 76 -4.00 -7.92 1.13
C LEU A 76 -5.02 -8.32 2.18
N PRO A 77 -4.73 -9.28 3.10
CA PRO A 77 -5.75 -9.67 4.09
C PRO A 77 -6.24 -8.50 4.95
N TYR A 78 -5.35 -7.60 5.32
CA TYR A 78 -5.74 -6.43 6.10
C TYR A 78 -6.74 -5.57 5.33
N PHE A 79 -6.45 -5.33 4.04
CA PHE A 79 -7.32 -4.49 3.21
C PHE A 79 -8.62 -5.20 2.86
N GLU A 80 -8.61 -6.52 2.71
CA GLU A 80 -9.85 -7.26 2.47
C GLU A 80 -10.83 -7.09 3.62
N VAL A 81 -10.34 -7.16 4.85
CA VAL A 81 -11.17 -6.96 6.03
C VAL A 81 -11.61 -5.50 6.14
N ALA A 82 -10.67 -4.58 5.95
CA ALA A 82 -10.94 -3.14 6.11
C ALA A 82 -11.97 -2.63 5.10
N PHE A 83 -11.98 -3.21 3.90
CA PHE A 83 -12.86 -2.77 2.81
C PHE A 83 -14.06 -3.68 2.62
N GLU A 84 -14.35 -4.52 3.59
CA GLU A 84 -15.49 -5.42 3.52
C GLU A 84 -16.76 -4.63 3.26
N GLY A 85 -17.55 -5.07 2.27
CA GLY A 85 -18.77 -4.38 1.89
C GLY A 85 -18.58 -3.19 0.94
N ARG A 86 -17.33 -2.90 0.53
CA ARG A 86 -17.01 -1.76 -0.34
C ARG A 86 -16.41 -2.20 -1.67
N SER A 87 -16.71 -3.40 -2.12
CA SER A 87 -16.06 -3.99 -3.29
C SER A 87 -16.23 -3.20 -4.58
N ASP A 88 -17.32 -2.48 -4.75
CA ASP A 88 -17.57 -1.70 -5.96
C ASP A 88 -16.61 -0.51 -6.08
N ASP A 89 -16.16 0.02 -4.94
CA ASP A 89 -15.27 1.19 -4.91
C ASP A 89 -13.80 0.79 -4.92
N VAL A 90 -13.47 -0.43 -4.47
CA VAL A 90 -12.08 -0.79 -4.16
C VAL A 90 -11.64 -2.09 -4.83
N GLY A 91 -12.47 -2.66 -5.71
CA GLY A 91 -12.15 -3.96 -6.34
C GLY A 91 -10.83 -3.95 -7.09
N GLU A 92 -10.59 -2.91 -7.89
CA GLU A 92 -9.33 -2.81 -8.63
C GLU A 92 -8.14 -2.64 -7.69
N LEU A 93 -8.32 -1.84 -6.63
CA LEU A 93 -7.26 -1.65 -5.66
C LEU A 93 -6.89 -2.97 -4.99
N LEU A 94 -7.89 -3.75 -4.58
CA LEU A 94 -7.64 -5.06 -3.96
C LEU A 94 -6.94 -6.01 -4.93
N THR A 95 -7.32 -5.96 -6.21
CA THR A 95 -6.66 -6.78 -7.24
C THR A 95 -5.18 -6.45 -7.33
N GLN A 96 -4.84 -5.16 -7.34
CA GLN A 96 -3.43 -4.74 -7.43
C GLN A 96 -2.66 -5.07 -6.17
N LEU A 97 -3.29 -5.00 -5.00
CA LEU A 97 -2.66 -5.43 -3.76
C LEU A 97 -2.35 -6.93 -3.76
N ARG A 98 -3.25 -7.73 -4.33
CA ARG A 98 -3.02 -9.17 -4.48
C ARG A 98 -1.81 -9.43 -5.38
N VAL A 99 -1.70 -8.70 -6.48
CA VAL A 99 -0.56 -8.85 -7.39
C VAL A 99 0.75 -8.55 -6.65
N LEU A 100 0.77 -7.47 -5.87
CA LEU A 100 1.98 -7.10 -5.13
C LEU A 100 2.36 -8.17 -4.11
N ASP A 101 1.40 -8.63 -3.30
CA ASP A 101 1.68 -9.65 -2.29
C ASP A 101 2.24 -10.92 -2.95
N ALA A 102 1.71 -11.30 -4.12
CA ALA A 102 2.18 -12.49 -4.82
C ALA A 102 3.65 -12.38 -5.24
N LEU A 103 4.12 -11.17 -5.55
CA LEU A 103 5.53 -10.97 -5.91
C LEU A 103 6.46 -11.29 -4.74
N PHE A 104 6.01 -11.11 -3.52
CA PHE A 104 6.81 -11.38 -2.33
C PHE A 104 6.73 -12.84 -1.86
N GLU A 105 5.88 -13.64 -2.49
CA GLU A 105 5.77 -15.06 -2.20
C GLU A 105 6.68 -15.91 -3.07
N GLU A 106 7.27 -15.31 -4.09
CA GLU A 106 8.14 -16.03 -5.05
C GLU A 106 9.54 -16.31 -4.50
#